data_dc42d0c25f45ebebe564bd07ade44e0d
#
_entry.id   dc42d0c25f45ebebe564bd07ade44e0d
#
_cell.length_a   1.000
_cell.length_b   1.000
_cell.length_c   1.000
_cell.angle_alpha   90.00
_cell.angle_beta   90.00
_cell.angle_gamma   90.00
#
_symmetry.space_group_name_H-M   'P 1'
#
loop_
_entity.id
_entity.type
_entity.pdbx_description
1 polymer ?
#
loop_
_entity_poly.entity_id
_entity_poly.type
_entity_poly.pdbx_seq_one_letter_code
_entity_poly.pdbx_strand_id
1 'polypeptide(L)'
;MNVRVDFDETAQPFFHKGNHIGCIVLHGIGGTPANVRPLADLLADRGCTVLAPMLAGHGTTIADLHEKTYEDWLETVYGAYDQLKEEGCDEIIPFGLSLGGALTAYLAATRPCRAAFLFSAAIRMKTYLRVAAFLSPVLPSVNYNVDEELARFRENPYSQMYTGMSTKSVRELKRLEKSLIPLLSGITCPVYAIWSGDDDKVDPVSSEILRTHLKVTYRECTVPDCPHGSSYSKQRDRVYAPAMEWLDELLGTESET
;
A
#
# COMPACT_ATOMS: atom_id res chain seq x y z
N MET A 1 -13.16 -2.80 -24.25
CA MET A 1 -11.85 -3.17 -24.81
C MET A 1 -10.86 -3.23 -23.66
N ASN A 2 -10.19 -4.35 -23.44
CA ASN A 2 -9.10 -4.41 -22.47
C ASN A 2 -7.88 -3.71 -23.09
N VAL A 3 -7.66 -2.46 -22.73
CA VAL A 3 -6.40 -1.79 -23.08
C VAL A 3 -5.32 -2.45 -22.24
N ARG A 4 -4.44 -3.19 -22.90
CA ARG A 4 -3.24 -3.74 -22.27
C ARG A 4 -2.29 -2.57 -22.02
N VAL A 5 -1.95 -2.33 -20.78
CA VAL A 5 -0.86 -1.43 -20.42
C VAL A 5 0.42 -2.25 -20.49
N ASP A 6 1.35 -1.85 -21.33
CA ASP A 6 2.70 -2.46 -21.36
C ASP A 6 3.50 -1.82 -20.21
N PHE A 7 3.55 -2.51 -19.08
CA PHE A 7 4.33 -2.14 -17.93
C PHE A 7 5.83 -2.35 -18.19
N ASP A 8 6.67 -1.40 -17.82
CA ASP A 8 8.12 -1.52 -17.95
C ASP A 8 8.77 -2.26 -16.75
N GLU A 9 10.11 -2.33 -16.76
CA GLU A 9 10.88 -3.02 -15.72
C GLU A 9 10.66 -2.45 -14.32
N THR A 10 10.34 -1.15 -14.18
CA THR A 10 10.10 -0.50 -12.88
C THR A 10 8.84 -1.05 -12.21
N ALA A 11 7.88 -1.56 -12.99
CA ALA A 11 6.66 -2.16 -12.49
C ALA A 11 6.85 -3.58 -11.94
N GLN A 12 7.99 -4.22 -12.20
CA GLN A 12 8.24 -5.60 -11.77
C GLN A 12 8.44 -5.70 -10.26
N PRO A 13 8.17 -6.87 -9.65
CA PRO A 13 8.51 -7.11 -8.26
C PRO A 13 9.96 -6.75 -7.97
N PHE A 14 10.20 -6.15 -6.82
CA PHE A 14 11.53 -5.71 -6.40
C PHE A 14 11.99 -6.49 -5.18
N PHE A 15 13.20 -7.01 -5.23
CA PHE A 15 13.89 -7.62 -4.09
C PHE A 15 15.30 -7.07 -3.98
N HIS A 16 15.66 -6.63 -2.78
CA HIS A 16 17.01 -6.20 -2.41
C HIS A 16 17.42 -6.90 -1.12
N LYS A 17 18.54 -7.61 -1.14
CA LYS A 17 19.11 -8.23 0.07
C LYS A 17 19.95 -7.21 0.82
N GLY A 18 19.60 -6.98 2.05
CA GLY A 18 20.33 -6.11 2.99
C GLY A 18 20.58 -6.83 4.32
N ASN A 19 20.34 -6.14 5.44
CA ASN A 19 20.50 -6.64 6.79
C ASN A 19 19.32 -7.53 7.24
N HIS A 20 19.24 -7.83 8.55
CA HIS A 20 18.21 -8.66 9.17
C HIS A 20 16.82 -8.00 9.28
N ILE A 21 16.70 -6.69 8.97
CA ILE A 21 15.43 -5.97 8.98
C ILE A 21 14.78 -6.14 7.60
N GLY A 22 13.66 -6.86 7.56
CA GLY A 22 12.90 -7.11 6.35
C GLY A 22 11.77 -6.09 6.16
N CYS A 23 11.81 -5.33 5.09
CA CYS A 23 10.77 -4.36 4.72
C CYS A 23 9.90 -4.91 3.59
N ILE A 24 8.58 -5.06 3.84
CA ILE A 24 7.59 -5.38 2.80
C ILE A 24 6.98 -4.07 2.32
N VAL A 25 6.98 -3.80 1.02
CA VAL A 25 6.47 -2.53 0.47
C VAL A 25 5.33 -2.80 -0.51
N LEU A 26 4.11 -2.42 -0.12
CA LEU A 26 2.86 -2.80 -0.80
C LEU A 26 2.24 -1.62 -1.56
N HIS A 27 2.00 -1.82 -2.87
CA HIS A 27 1.36 -0.85 -3.74
C HIS A 27 -0.16 -0.77 -3.57
N GLY A 28 -0.79 0.25 -4.17
CA GLY A 28 -2.23 0.47 -4.16
C GLY A 28 -2.99 -0.35 -5.21
N ILE A 29 -4.33 -0.29 -5.12
CA ILE A 29 -5.24 -0.97 -6.06
C ILE A 29 -5.04 -0.45 -7.49
N GLY A 30 -4.99 -1.37 -8.46
CA GLY A 30 -4.76 -1.04 -9.86
C GLY A 30 -3.34 -0.62 -10.22
N GLY A 31 -2.46 -0.43 -9.21
CA GLY A 31 -1.07 -0.04 -9.37
C GLY A 31 -0.11 -1.23 -9.55
N THR A 32 1.16 -0.93 -9.44
CA THR A 32 2.26 -1.91 -9.54
C THR A 32 3.35 -1.56 -8.52
N PRO A 33 4.37 -2.38 -8.29
CA PRO A 33 5.53 -2.03 -7.48
C PRO A 33 6.20 -0.70 -7.86
N ALA A 34 6.06 -0.23 -9.11
CA ALA A 34 6.53 1.10 -9.50
C ALA A 34 6.02 2.21 -8.58
N ASN A 35 4.76 2.13 -8.12
CA ASN A 35 4.15 3.17 -7.28
C ASN A 35 4.81 3.30 -5.90
N VAL A 36 5.52 2.28 -5.46
CA VAL A 36 6.23 2.25 -4.17
C VAL A 36 7.73 2.05 -4.32
N ARG A 37 8.24 2.02 -5.55
CA ARG A 37 9.66 1.85 -5.84
C ARG A 37 10.54 2.91 -5.19
N PRO A 38 10.19 4.22 -5.21
CA PRO A 38 11.02 5.21 -4.53
C PRO A 38 11.14 4.96 -3.02
N LEU A 39 10.07 4.46 -2.37
CA LEU A 39 10.14 4.08 -0.97
C LEU A 39 11.02 2.84 -0.76
N ALA A 40 10.87 1.84 -1.64
CA ALA A 40 11.70 0.62 -1.58
C ALA A 40 13.20 0.95 -1.73
N ASP A 41 13.55 1.87 -2.63
CA ASP A 41 14.93 2.33 -2.80
C ASP A 41 15.45 3.05 -1.54
N LEU A 42 14.67 3.94 -0.92
CA LEU A 42 15.03 4.63 0.33
C LEU A 42 15.29 3.66 1.50
N LEU A 43 14.54 2.55 1.56
CA LEU A 43 14.73 1.49 2.57
C LEU A 43 15.97 0.64 2.27
N ALA A 44 16.21 0.32 1.00
CA ALA A 44 17.43 -0.38 0.56
C ALA A 44 18.69 0.45 0.84
N ASP A 45 18.65 1.77 0.61
CA ASP A 45 19.76 2.70 0.91
C ASP A 45 20.07 2.76 2.42
N ARG A 46 19.09 2.41 3.29
CA ARG A 46 19.28 2.24 4.74
C ARG A 46 19.81 0.86 5.13
N GLY A 47 20.12 0.04 4.15
CA GLY A 47 20.66 -1.31 4.35
C GLY A 47 19.64 -2.37 4.71
N CYS A 48 18.33 -2.07 4.64
CA CYS A 48 17.28 -3.07 4.89
C CYS A 48 17.19 -4.11 3.76
N THR A 49 16.77 -5.32 4.10
CA THR A 49 16.28 -6.28 3.09
C THR A 49 14.88 -5.87 2.68
N VAL A 50 14.64 -5.61 1.38
CA VAL A 50 13.40 -5.03 0.89
C VAL A 50 12.73 -5.96 -0.12
N LEU A 51 11.43 -6.18 0.03
CA LEU A 51 10.58 -6.92 -0.90
C LEU A 51 9.33 -6.10 -1.23
N ALA A 52 9.19 -5.73 -2.50
CA ALA A 52 7.97 -5.12 -3.05
C ALA A 52 7.30 -6.11 -4.01
N PRO A 53 6.36 -6.94 -3.56
CA PRO A 53 5.70 -7.94 -4.38
C PRO A 53 4.68 -7.31 -5.33
N MET A 54 4.38 -8.00 -6.43
CA MET A 54 3.20 -7.72 -7.24
C MET A 54 1.98 -8.37 -6.59
N LEU A 55 0.99 -7.60 -6.19
CA LEU A 55 -0.26 -8.14 -5.65
C LEU A 55 -1.03 -8.94 -6.70
N ALA A 56 -1.72 -10.00 -6.30
CA ALA A 56 -2.48 -10.86 -7.20
C ALA A 56 -3.41 -10.05 -8.12
N GLY A 57 -3.38 -10.35 -9.42
CA GLY A 57 -4.19 -9.69 -10.46
C GLY A 57 -3.69 -8.31 -10.90
N HIS A 58 -2.57 -7.82 -10.34
CA HIS A 58 -1.93 -6.59 -10.77
C HIS A 58 -0.79 -6.86 -11.76
N GLY A 59 -0.38 -5.86 -12.53
CA GLY A 59 0.68 -6.01 -13.54
C GLY A 59 0.30 -6.88 -14.75
N THR A 60 -0.95 -7.27 -14.90
CA THR A 60 -1.49 -8.13 -15.96
C THR A 60 -2.59 -7.42 -16.76
N THR A 61 -3.86 -7.67 -16.43
CA THR A 61 -5.03 -7.03 -17.05
C THR A 61 -6.08 -6.66 -15.99
N ILE A 62 -6.94 -5.67 -16.30
CA ILE A 62 -8.11 -5.35 -15.44
C ILE A 62 -9.03 -6.57 -15.30
N ALA A 63 -9.11 -7.42 -16.32
CA ALA A 63 -9.90 -8.65 -16.28
C ALA A 63 -9.33 -9.66 -15.29
N ASP A 64 -8.02 -9.83 -15.21
CA ASP A 64 -7.38 -10.68 -14.20
C ASP A 64 -7.61 -10.11 -12.79
N LEU A 65 -7.42 -8.80 -12.60
CA LEU A 65 -7.75 -8.14 -11.32
C LEU A 65 -9.22 -8.34 -10.93
N HIS A 66 -10.13 -8.36 -11.91
CA HIS A 66 -11.56 -8.60 -11.67
C HIS A 66 -11.83 -9.98 -11.07
N GLU A 67 -11.03 -10.99 -11.40
CA GLU A 67 -11.20 -12.35 -10.86
C GLU A 67 -10.70 -12.50 -9.42
N LYS A 68 -9.79 -11.63 -8.96
CA LYS A 68 -9.17 -11.74 -7.63
C LYS A 68 -10.08 -11.29 -6.49
N THR A 69 -9.80 -11.83 -5.33
CA THR A 69 -10.44 -11.51 -4.05
C THR A 69 -9.42 -10.84 -3.12
N TYR A 70 -9.89 -10.28 -2.01
CA TYR A 70 -8.96 -9.72 -1.03
C TYR A 70 -8.15 -10.80 -0.31
N GLU A 71 -8.64 -12.01 -0.27
CA GLU A 71 -7.91 -13.18 0.26
C GLU A 71 -6.68 -13.50 -0.62
N ASP A 72 -6.78 -13.40 -1.95
CA ASP A 72 -5.64 -13.57 -2.88
C ASP A 72 -4.55 -12.51 -2.63
N TRP A 73 -4.95 -11.27 -2.31
CA TRP A 73 -4.00 -10.21 -1.95
C TRP A 73 -3.31 -10.51 -0.62
N LEU A 74 -4.05 -11.00 0.38
CA LEU A 74 -3.48 -11.42 1.66
C LEU A 74 -2.51 -12.58 1.50
N GLU A 75 -2.82 -13.56 0.64
CA GLU A 75 -1.90 -14.67 0.35
C GLU A 75 -0.57 -14.15 -0.21
N THR A 76 -0.60 -13.18 -1.15
CA THR A 76 0.61 -12.53 -1.64
C THR A 76 1.41 -11.87 -0.51
N VAL A 77 0.73 -11.17 0.41
CA VAL A 77 1.38 -10.47 1.54
C VAL A 77 1.99 -11.45 2.53
N TYR A 78 1.28 -12.55 2.86
CA TYR A 78 1.81 -13.59 3.73
C TYR A 78 3.00 -14.31 3.09
N GLY A 79 2.93 -14.61 1.79
CA GLY A 79 4.07 -15.17 1.05
C GLY A 79 5.29 -14.25 1.09
N ALA A 80 5.10 -12.93 0.97
CA ALA A 80 6.19 -11.96 1.09
C ALA A 80 6.78 -11.94 2.53
N TYR A 81 5.94 -12.04 3.54
CA TYR A 81 6.37 -12.15 4.93
C TYR A 81 7.21 -13.41 5.16
N ASP A 82 6.71 -14.56 4.72
CA ASP A 82 7.38 -15.85 4.89
C ASP A 82 8.71 -15.87 4.10
N GLN A 83 8.74 -15.31 2.88
CA GLN A 83 9.97 -15.17 2.08
C GLN A 83 11.04 -14.36 2.82
N LEU A 84 10.70 -13.21 3.42
CA LEU A 84 11.67 -12.43 4.20
C LEU A 84 12.17 -13.17 5.44
N LYS A 85 11.31 -13.98 6.09
CA LYS A 85 11.73 -14.84 7.21
C LYS A 85 12.71 -15.93 6.74
N GLU A 86 12.46 -16.55 5.58
CA GLU A 86 13.38 -17.52 4.96
C GLU A 86 14.70 -16.88 4.53
N GLU A 87 14.68 -15.61 4.12
CA GLU A 87 15.87 -14.81 3.84
C GLU A 87 16.67 -14.43 5.09
N GLY A 88 16.23 -14.81 6.28
CA GLY A 88 16.91 -14.57 7.55
C GLY A 88 16.57 -13.22 8.19
N CYS A 89 15.49 -12.54 7.75
CA CYS A 89 15.01 -11.36 8.44
C CYS A 89 14.26 -11.80 9.71
N ASP A 90 14.74 -11.40 10.88
CA ASP A 90 14.08 -11.66 12.17
C ASP A 90 13.11 -10.54 12.56
N GLU A 91 13.29 -9.33 12.02
CA GLU A 91 12.41 -8.18 12.18
C GLU A 91 11.71 -7.81 10.87
N ILE A 92 10.38 -7.71 10.89
CA ILE A 92 9.59 -7.35 9.72
C ILE A 92 8.88 -6.03 9.95
N ILE A 93 9.06 -5.10 9.00
CA ILE A 93 8.40 -3.79 8.99
C ILE A 93 7.65 -3.65 7.65
N PRO A 94 6.32 -3.80 7.64
CA PRO A 94 5.53 -3.58 6.44
C PRO A 94 5.22 -2.08 6.24
N PHE A 95 5.25 -1.68 4.97
CA PHE A 95 4.91 -0.36 4.45
C PHE A 95 3.85 -0.52 3.38
N GLY A 96 2.84 0.33 3.34
CA GLY A 96 1.82 0.17 2.30
C GLY A 96 1.06 1.44 1.95
N LEU A 97 0.79 1.57 0.64
CA LEU A 97 0.03 2.65 0.05
C LEU A 97 -1.42 2.22 -0.19
N SER A 98 -2.41 2.98 0.27
CA SER A 98 -3.83 2.79 -0.07
C SER A 98 -4.34 1.37 0.27
N LEU A 99 -4.67 0.53 -0.71
CA LEU A 99 -4.93 -0.91 -0.53
C LEU A 99 -3.76 -1.56 0.21
N GLY A 100 -2.52 -1.30 -0.22
CA GLY A 100 -1.32 -1.80 0.43
C GLY A 100 -1.25 -1.40 1.91
N GLY A 101 -1.71 -0.18 2.25
CA GLY A 101 -1.82 0.28 3.63
C GLY A 101 -2.83 -0.52 4.46
N ALA A 102 -3.99 -0.86 3.89
CA ALA A 102 -4.96 -1.75 4.55
C ALA A 102 -4.40 -3.17 4.75
N LEU A 103 -3.69 -3.70 3.74
CA LEU A 103 -3.01 -5.01 3.82
C LEU A 103 -1.87 -4.98 4.85
N THR A 104 -1.12 -3.87 4.95
CA THR A 104 -0.09 -3.65 5.98
C THR A 104 -0.69 -3.71 7.39
N ALA A 105 -1.79 -3.02 7.62
CA ALA A 105 -2.49 -3.08 8.91
C ALA A 105 -3.05 -4.49 9.21
N TYR A 106 -3.53 -5.20 8.18
CA TYR A 106 -4.01 -6.57 8.32
C TYR A 106 -2.86 -7.53 8.68
N LEU A 107 -1.71 -7.40 8.00
CA LEU A 107 -0.52 -8.18 8.32
C LEU A 107 -0.07 -7.94 9.77
N ALA A 108 0.04 -6.68 10.18
CA ALA A 108 0.44 -6.32 11.54
C ALA A 108 -0.55 -6.81 12.63
N ALA A 109 -1.83 -6.99 12.28
CA ALA A 109 -2.84 -7.56 13.18
C ALA A 109 -2.77 -9.10 13.28
N THR A 110 -2.08 -9.79 12.35
CA THR A 110 -2.11 -11.25 12.21
C THR A 110 -0.73 -11.90 12.25
N ARG A 111 0.34 -11.13 12.14
CA ARG A 111 1.73 -11.59 12.21
C ARG A 111 2.57 -10.65 13.06
N PRO A 112 3.61 -11.14 13.75
CA PRO A 112 4.55 -10.28 14.46
C PRO A 112 5.26 -9.32 13.52
N CYS A 113 5.17 -8.02 13.82
CA CYS A 113 5.87 -6.97 13.12
C CYS A 113 6.57 -6.06 14.14
N ARG A 114 7.71 -5.46 13.76
CA ARG A 114 8.40 -4.47 14.60
C ARG A 114 7.66 -3.12 14.61
N ALA A 115 7.14 -2.71 13.47
CA ALA A 115 6.29 -1.54 13.28
C ALA A 115 5.46 -1.71 11.99
N ALA A 116 4.50 -0.83 11.74
CA ALA A 116 3.72 -0.77 10.49
C ALA A 116 3.60 0.68 10.00
N PHE A 117 3.89 0.94 8.72
CA PHE A 117 3.83 2.25 8.10
C PHE A 117 2.72 2.31 7.04
N LEU A 118 1.78 3.21 7.22
CA LEU A 118 0.55 3.33 6.45
C LEU A 118 0.53 4.65 5.68
N PHE A 119 0.51 4.60 4.34
CA PHE A 119 0.41 5.78 3.47
C PHE A 119 -0.99 5.87 2.87
N SER A 120 -1.77 6.86 3.26
CA SER A 120 -3.16 7.05 2.82
C SER A 120 -3.92 5.71 2.80
N ALA A 121 -3.80 4.94 3.89
CA ALA A 121 -4.30 3.57 3.99
C ALA A 121 -5.83 3.53 3.82
N ALA A 122 -6.30 2.63 2.96
CA ALA A 122 -7.72 2.44 2.69
C ALA A 122 -8.43 1.69 3.84
N ILE A 123 -8.40 2.26 5.05
CA ILE A 123 -9.15 1.74 6.21
C ILE A 123 -10.64 1.98 5.98
N ARG A 124 -10.97 3.11 5.33
CA ARG A 124 -12.32 3.46 4.86
C ARG A 124 -12.22 4.25 3.56
N MET A 125 -12.80 3.72 2.49
CA MET A 125 -12.94 4.45 1.22
C MET A 125 -14.01 5.51 1.30
N LYS A 126 -13.89 6.55 0.48
CA LYS A 126 -14.95 7.56 0.30
C LYS A 126 -16.24 6.94 -0.22
N THR A 127 -17.36 7.59 0.13
CA THR A 127 -18.74 7.06 -0.12
C THR A 127 -18.98 6.76 -1.59
N TYR A 128 -18.50 7.58 -2.54
CA TYR A 128 -18.74 7.33 -3.96
C TYR A 128 -18.09 6.03 -4.46
N LEU A 129 -16.90 5.66 -3.95
CA LEU A 129 -16.26 4.37 -4.26
C LEU A 129 -17.06 3.20 -3.65
N ARG A 130 -17.59 3.39 -2.46
CA ARG A 130 -18.43 2.38 -1.79
C ARG A 130 -19.76 2.14 -2.54
N VAL A 131 -20.30 3.17 -3.19
CA VAL A 131 -21.46 3.05 -4.09
C VAL A 131 -21.04 2.32 -5.38
N ALA A 132 -19.91 2.67 -5.98
CA ALA A 132 -19.39 1.96 -7.15
C ALA A 132 -19.17 0.46 -6.87
N ALA A 133 -18.67 0.11 -5.68
CA ALA A 133 -18.54 -1.27 -5.23
C ALA A 133 -19.89 -2.03 -5.21
N PHE A 134 -20.98 -1.35 -4.86
CA PHE A 134 -22.32 -1.94 -4.86
C PHE A 134 -22.82 -2.23 -6.29
N LEU A 135 -22.45 -1.40 -7.26
CA LEU A 135 -22.83 -1.56 -8.67
C LEU A 135 -22.03 -2.64 -9.42
N SER A 136 -21.02 -3.26 -8.78
CA SER A 136 -20.12 -4.22 -9.42
C SER A 136 -20.80 -5.40 -10.16
N PRO A 137 -22.01 -5.90 -9.80
CA PRO A 137 -22.66 -6.97 -10.56
C PRO A 137 -23.16 -6.53 -11.94
N VAL A 138 -23.42 -5.24 -12.14
CA VAL A 138 -23.98 -4.70 -13.39
C VAL A 138 -22.99 -3.81 -14.14
N LEU A 139 -21.94 -3.33 -13.47
CA LEU A 139 -20.90 -2.49 -14.02
C LEU A 139 -19.51 -3.09 -13.68
N PRO A 140 -18.94 -3.97 -14.51
CA PRO A 140 -17.74 -4.72 -14.16
C PRO A 140 -16.48 -3.86 -14.08
N SER A 141 -16.38 -2.79 -14.87
CA SER A 141 -15.25 -1.88 -14.86
C SER A 141 -15.62 -0.46 -15.30
N VAL A 142 -14.83 0.49 -14.85
CA VAL A 142 -14.84 1.89 -15.32
C VAL A 142 -13.49 2.18 -15.94
N ASN A 143 -13.49 2.63 -17.20
CA ASN A 143 -12.27 3.03 -17.88
C ASN A 143 -11.98 4.50 -17.59
N TYR A 144 -10.72 4.84 -17.40
CA TYR A 144 -10.23 6.21 -17.35
C TYR A 144 -9.92 6.71 -18.78
N ASN A 145 -9.58 7.97 -18.90
CA ASN A 145 -9.05 8.47 -20.14
C ASN A 145 -7.67 7.86 -20.40
N VAL A 146 -7.60 6.91 -21.34
CA VAL A 146 -6.39 6.13 -21.64
C VAL A 146 -5.23 7.03 -22.04
N ASP A 147 -5.48 8.06 -22.85
CA ASP A 147 -4.43 8.96 -23.35
C ASP A 147 -3.83 9.79 -22.21
N GLU A 148 -4.65 10.24 -21.26
CA GLU A 148 -4.18 10.96 -20.07
C GLU A 148 -3.35 10.05 -19.15
N GLU A 149 -3.79 8.83 -18.91
CA GLU A 149 -3.06 7.88 -18.05
C GLU A 149 -1.73 7.47 -18.69
N LEU A 150 -1.69 7.23 -20.00
CA LEU A 150 -0.44 6.95 -20.71
C LEU A 150 0.50 8.16 -20.76
N ALA A 151 -0.05 9.40 -20.83
CA ALA A 151 0.75 10.61 -20.73
C ALA A 151 1.40 10.74 -19.34
N ARG A 152 0.63 10.52 -18.27
CA ARG A 152 1.16 10.49 -16.88
C ARG A 152 2.27 9.47 -16.71
N PHE A 153 2.11 8.28 -17.29
CA PHE A 153 3.12 7.23 -17.26
C PHE A 153 4.42 7.65 -17.95
N ARG A 154 4.34 8.30 -19.12
CA ARG A 154 5.53 8.81 -19.84
C ARG A 154 6.26 9.90 -19.07
N GLU A 155 5.52 10.73 -18.34
CA GLU A 155 6.09 11.83 -17.54
C GLU A 155 6.67 11.34 -16.20
N ASN A 156 6.16 10.24 -15.67
CA ASN A 156 6.56 9.69 -14.38
C ASN A 156 6.55 8.15 -14.40
N PRO A 157 7.72 7.49 -14.47
CA PRO A 157 7.82 6.03 -14.54
C PRO A 157 7.27 5.33 -13.29
N TYR A 158 7.07 6.05 -12.20
CA TYR A 158 6.49 5.49 -10.97
C TYR A 158 4.95 5.48 -10.97
N SER A 159 4.28 6.11 -11.94
CA SER A 159 2.82 6.16 -12.01
C SER A 159 2.21 5.02 -12.84
N GLN A 160 2.88 3.87 -12.90
CA GLN A 160 2.43 2.71 -13.67
C GLN A 160 1.26 2.01 -12.98
N MET A 161 0.09 2.11 -13.61
CA MET A 161 -1.15 1.53 -13.12
C MET A 161 -2.11 1.23 -14.28
N TYR A 162 -3.19 0.51 -14.01
CA TYR A 162 -4.22 0.28 -15.01
C TYR A 162 -4.90 1.58 -15.46
N THR A 163 -5.30 1.62 -16.73
CA THR A 163 -6.08 2.73 -17.32
C THR A 163 -7.58 2.65 -17.02
N GLY A 164 -7.93 1.98 -15.95
CA GLY A 164 -9.29 1.80 -15.49
C GLY A 164 -9.34 1.09 -14.15
N MET A 165 -10.54 0.88 -13.63
CA MET A 165 -10.78 0.26 -12.33
C MET A 165 -11.80 -0.86 -12.44
N SER A 166 -11.50 -2.02 -11.90
CA SER A 166 -12.46 -3.09 -11.67
C SER A 166 -13.37 -2.72 -10.50
N THR A 167 -14.67 -2.68 -10.73
CA THR A 167 -15.63 -2.40 -9.65
C THR A 167 -15.73 -3.56 -8.64
N LYS A 168 -15.45 -4.81 -9.10
CA LYS A 168 -15.34 -5.95 -8.19
C LYS A 168 -14.14 -5.80 -7.27
N SER A 169 -12.98 -5.33 -7.76
CA SER A 169 -11.83 -5.12 -6.90
C SER A 169 -12.09 -4.03 -5.84
N VAL A 170 -12.88 -2.99 -6.17
CA VAL A 170 -13.35 -2.02 -5.17
C VAL A 170 -14.30 -2.66 -4.15
N ARG A 171 -15.15 -3.60 -4.58
CA ARG A 171 -15.99 -4.39 -3.66
C ARG A 171 -15.15 -5.28 -2.76
N GLU A 172 -14.10 -5.90 -3.27
CA GLU A 172 -13.18 -6.72 -2.48
C GLU A 172 -12.39 -5.86 -1.48
N LEU A 173 -11.98 -4.65 -1.86
CA LEU A 173 -11.39 -3.70 -0.91
C LEU A 173 -12.38 -3.34 0.21
N LYS A 174 -13.67 -3.15 -0.09
CA LYS A 174 -14.71 -2.93 0.94
C LYS A 174 -14.89 -4.15 1.86
N ARG A 175 -14.73 -5.38 1.34
CA ARG A 175 -14.74 -6.60 2.15
C ARG A 175 -13.52 -6.65 3.07
N LEU A 176 -12.33 -6.30 2.56
CA LEU A 176 -11.11 -6.16 3.34
C LEU A 176 -11.28 -5.14 4.48
N GLU A 177 -11.80 -3.92 4.20
CA GLU A 177 -12.11 -2.92 5.25
C GLU A 177 -12.97 -3.51 6.37
N LYS A 178 -14.03 -4.23 6.00
CA LYS A 178 -14.97 -4.85 6.96
C LYS A 178 -14.29 -5.93 7.80
N SER A 179 -13.39 -6.71 7.20
CA SER A 179 -12.63 -7.77 7.87
C SER A 179 -11.53 -7.19 8.76
N LEU A 180 -10.86 -6.12 8.33
CA LEU A 180 -9.72 -5.50 9.01
C LEU A 180 -10.11 -4.77 10.30
N ILE A 181 -11.17 -3.95 10.26
CA ILE A 181 -11.50 -3.04 11.37
C ILE A 181 -11.60 -3.76 12.73
N PRO A 182 -12.27 -4.92 12.85
CA PRO A 182 -12.32 -5.66 14.12
C PRO A 182 -10.93 -6.19 14.59
N LEU A 183 -9.98 -6.36 13.67
CA LEU A 183 -8.65 -6.90 13.97
C LEU A 183 -7.66 -5.82 14.44
N LEU A 184 -7.94 -4.53 14.20
CA LEU A 184 -7.02 -3.43 14.52
C LEU A 184 -6.59 -3.41 15.99
N SER A 185 -7.47 -3.80 16.92
CA SER A 185 -7.15 -3.88 18.35
C SER A 185 -6.18 -5.03 18.71
N GLY A 186 -5.92 -5.93 17.78
CA GLY A 186 -4.95 -7.03 17.89
C GLY A 186 -3.54 -6.65 17.43
N ILE A 187 -3.33 -5.47 16.85
CA ILE A 187 -1.99 -5.00 16.49
C ILE A 187 -1.19 -4.75 17.78
N THR A 188 0.03 -5.30 17.81
CA THR A 188 0.92 -5.25 18.98
C THR A 188 2.17 -4.39 18.78
N CYS A 189 2.42 -3.93 17.56
CA CYS A 189 3.56 -3.07 17.22
C CYS A 189 3.15 -1.61 17.04
N PRO A 190 4.09 -0.64 17.11
CA PRO A 190 3.82 0.76 16.76
C PRO A 190 3.26 0.91 15.34
N VAL A 191 2.31 1.83 15.18
CA VAL A 191 1.73 2.16 13.87
C VAL A 191 1.97 3.63 13.55
N TYR A 192 2.47 3.88 12.34
CA TYR A 192 2.77 5.20 11.81
C TYR A 192 1.92 5.45 10.56
N ALA A 193 1.12 6.50 10.55
CA ALA A 193 0.23 6.82 9.43
C ALA A 193 0.55 8.19 8.82
N ILE A 194 0.69 8.22 7.51
CA ILE A 194 0.89 9.44 6.73
C ILE A 194 -0.32 9.62 5.81
N TRP A 195 -1.03 10.72 5.97
CA TRP A 195 -2.23 11.04 5.24
C TRP A 195 -2.00 12.12 4.19
N SER A 196 -2.57 11.97 3.02
CA SER A 196 -2.64 13.01 1.99
C SER A 196 -3.75 14.00 2.35
N GLY A 197 -3.45 15.31 2.38
CA GLY A 197 -4.41 16.33 2.80
C GLY A 197 -5.59 16.51 1.84
N ASP A 198 -5.33 16.35 0.53
CA ASP A 198 -6.33 16.44 -0.54
C ASP A 198 -6.74 15.07 -1.08
N ASP A 199 -6.81 14.07 -0.19
CA ASP A 199 -7.16 12.70 -0.58
C ASP A 199 -8.61 12.60 -1.07
N ASP A 200 -8.77 12.22 -2.34
CA ASP A 200 -10.07 12.03 -2.97
C ASP A 200 -10.57 10.58 -2.93
N LYS A 201 -9.79 9.62 -2.43
CA LYS A 201 -10.09 8.18 -2.42
C LYS A 201 -10.39 7.65 -1.01
N VAL A 202 -9.59 8.04 -0.03
CA VAL A 202 -9.69 7.58 1.36
C VAL A 202 -10.47 8.60 2.18
N ASP A 203 -11.42 8.08 2.98
CA ASP A 203 -12.23 8.91 3.86
C ASP A 203 -11.40 9.34 5.08
N PRO A 204 -11.39 10.61 5.49
CA PRO A 204 -10.68 11.08 6.69
C PRO A 204 -11.05 10.33 7.98
N VAL A 205 -12.22 9.73 8.05
CA VAL A 205 -12.63 8.86 9.17
C VAL A 205 -11.68 7.68 9.38
N SER A 206 -10.84 7.33 8.39
CA SER A 206 -9.82 6.29 8.49
C SER A 206 -8.85 6.55 9.65
N SER A 207 -8.40 7.79 9.83
CA SER A 207 -7.55 8.21 10.94
C SER A 207 -8.26 8.02 12.29
N GLU A 208 -9.52 8.42 12.39
CA GLU A 208 -10.33 8.25 13.61
C GLU A 208 -10.55 6.77 13.95
N ILE A 209 -10.80 5.92 12.93
CA ILE A 209 -10.91 4.47 13.13
C ILE A 209 -9.62 3.91 13.71
N LEU A 210 -8.45 4.27 13.18
CA LEU A 210 -7.17 3.83 13.73
C LEU A 210 -6.97 4.31 15.17
N ARG A 211 -7.18 5.60 15.46
CA ARG A 211 -7.07 6.15 16.84
C ARG A 211 -7.96 5.42 17.83
N THR A 212 -9.17 5.05 17.41
CA THR A 212 -10.16 4.43 18.30
C THR A 212 -9.86 2.96 18.59
N HIS A 213 -9.30 2.24 17.62
CA HIS A 213 -9.14 0.79 17.72
C HIS A 213 -7.73 0.36 18.13
N LEU A 214 -6.70 1.14 17.80
CA LEU A 214 -5.31 0.80 18.16
C LEU A 214 -5.09 0.96 19.65
N LYS A 215 -4.39 -0.01 20.25
CA LYS A 215 -4.00 -0.03 21.67
C LYS A 215 -2.50 0.12 21.87
N VAL A 216 -1.80 0.47 20.82
CA VAL A 216 -0.34 0.62 20.74
C VAL A 216 0.03 2.07 20.45
N THR A 217 1.31 2.37 20.43
CA THR A 217 1.79 3.67 19.97
C THR A 217 1.31 3.93 18.54
N TYR A 218 0.56 5.02 18.38
CA TYR A 218 0.08 5.50 17.10
C TYR A 218 0.54 6.93 16.86
N ARG A 219 1.31 7.13 15.79
CA ARG A 219 1.73 8.46 15.33
C ARG A 219 1.15 8.69 13.96
N GLU A 220 0.71 9.90 13.70
CA GLU A 220 0.22 10.26 12.38
C GLU A 220 0.58 11.69 12.01
N CYS A 221 0.67 11.94 10.70
CA CYS A 221 0.72 13.27 10.15
C CYS A 221 -0.13 13.37 8.88
N THR A 222 -0.56 14.58 8.56
CA THR A 222 -1.23 14.91 7.29
C THR A 222 -0.33 15.85 6.51
N VAL A 223 0.02 15.46 5.28
CA VAL A 223 0.80 16.28 4.37
C VAL A 223 -0.16 17.14 3.55
N PRO A 224 -0.18 18.48 3.78
CA PRO A 224 -1.14 19.37 3.10
C PRO A 224 -0.85 19.45 1.59
N ASP A 225 -1.87 19.80 0.82
CA ASP A 225 -1.80 20.00 -0.65
C ASP A 225 -1.25 18.77 -1.40
N CYS A 226 -1.55 17.58 -0.90
CA CYS A 226 -1.12 16.31 -1.46
C CYS A 226 -2.34 15.46 -1.82
N PRO A 227 -2.57 15.13 -3.10
CA PRO A 227 -3.60 14.18 -3.51
C PRO A 227 -3.21 12.74 -3.19
N HIS A 228 -4.15 11.80 -3.31
CA HIS A 228 -3.97 10.39 -2.96
C HIS A 228 -2.71 9.74 -3.56
N GLY A 229 -2.33 10.08 -4.81
CA GLY A 229 -1.17 9.55 -5.52
C GLY A 229 0.16 10.26 -5.22
N SER A 230 0.25 11.10 -4.19
CA SER A 230 1.46 11.89 -3.91
C SER A 230 2.70 11.06 -3.64
N SER A 231 2.55 9.84 -3.10
CA SER A 231 3.65 8.91 -2.80
C SER A 231 4.46 8.47 -4.03
N TYR A 232 3.92 8.53 -5.23
CA TYR A 232 4.65 8.25 -6.48
C TYR A 232 4.73 9.47 -7.43
N SER A 233 4.33 10.65 -6.95
CA SER A 233 4.40 11.91 -7.68
C SER A 233 5.70 12.68 -7.41
N LYS A 234 5.79 13.90 -7.95
CA LYS A 234 6.87 14.85 -7.62
C LYS A 234 6.84 15.30 -6.15
N GLN A 235 5.76 15.05 -5.42
CA GLN A 235 5.59 15.41 -4.00
C GLN A 235 5.98 14.27 -3.06
N ARG A 236 6.45 13.12 -3.58
CA ARG A 236 6.76 11.91 -2.79
C ARG A 236 7.69 12.15 -1.62
N ASP A 237 8.69 13.04 -1.79
CA ASP A 237 9.65 13.31 -0.73
C ASP A 237 8.98 13.93 0.49
N ARG A 238 7.94 14.77 0.30
CA ARG A 238 7.13 15.33 1.40
C ARG A 238 6.32 14.25 2.13
N VAL A 239 5.88 13.22 1.39
CA VAL A 239 5.11 12.09 1.95
C VAL A 239 6.02 11.10 2.66
N TYR A 240 7.22 10.86 2.15
CA TYR A 240 8.13 9.88 2.73
C TYR A 240 8.97 10.44 3.88
N ALA A 241 9.28 11.75 3.90
CA ALA A 241 10.14 12.35 4.91
C ALA A 241 9.72 12.02 6.36
N PRO A 242 8.44 12.19 6.78
CA PRO A 242 8.03 11.86 8.14
C PRO A 242 8.18 10.37 8.47
N ALA A 243 7.92 9.49 7.48
CA ALA A 243 8.05 8.04 7.68
C ALA A 243 9.52 7.63 7.86
N MET A 244 10.42 8.25 7.10
CA MET A 244 11.85 7.97 7.22
C MET A 244 12.43 8.49 8.53
N GLU A 245 11.99 9.67 8.98
CA GLU A 245 12.35 10.22 10.29
C GLU A 245 11.90 9.28 11.43
N TRP A 246 10.64 8.81 11.39
CA TRP A 246 10.15 7.88 12.40
C TRP A 246 10.80 6.49 12.32
N LEU A 247 11.17 6.05 11.12
CA LEU A 247 11.93 4.81 10.95
C LEU A 247 13.33 4.95 11.53
N ASP A 248 14.02 6.06 11.24
CA ASP A 248 15.38 6.33 11.75
C ASP A 248 15.36 6.44 13.29
N GLU A 249 14.34 7.07 13.90
CA GLU A 249 14.12 7.04 15.36
C GLU A 249 13.91 5.61 15.89
N LEU A 250 13.10 4.79 15.20
CA LEU A 250 12.81 3.42 15.60
C LEU A 250 14.05 2.53 15.56
N LEU A 251 14.90 2.71 14.55
CA LEU A 251 16.13 1.93 14.35
C LEU A 251 17.30 2.48 15.17
N GLY A 252 17.34 3.79 15.41
CA GLY A 252 18.40 4.45 16.17
C GLY A 252 18.37 4.18 17.68
N THR A 253 17.24 3.79 18.23
CA THR A 253 17.10 3.44 19.67
C THR A 253 17.83 2.14 20.07
N GLU A 254 18.34 1.35 19.12
CA GLU A 254 19.05 0.09 19.38
C GLU A 254 20.58 0.23 19.43
N SER A 255 21.13 1.34 18.95
CA SER A 255 22.60 1.55 18.98
C SER A 255 23.15 1.95 20.35
N GLU A 256 22.28 2.14 21.37
CA GLU A 256 22.68 2.58 22.73
C GLU A 256 22.41 1.54 23.84
N THR A 257 22.00 0.28 23.48
CA THR A 257 21.80 -0.81 24.45
C THR A 257 22.73 -1.97 24.22
#